data_f8acb41d2c8a2cce402fea34d65f9135
#
_entry.id   f8acb41d2c8a2cce402fea34d65f9135
#
_cell.length_a   1.000
_cell.length_b   1.000
_cell.length_c   1.000
_cell.angle_alpha   90.00
_cell.angle_beta   90.00
_cell.angle_gamma   90.00
#
_symmetry.space_group_name_H-M   'P 1'
#
loop_
_entity.id
_entity.type
_entity.pdbx_description
1 polymer ?
#
loop_
_entity_poly.entity_id
_entity_poly.type
_entity_poly.pdbx_seq_one_letter_code
_entity_poly.pdbx_strand_id
1 'polypeptide(L)'
;MLNNIVGKIIKILFVAVFSITFLTSCSNIAKDSQNQTQILIEYALYDFPLPEDSEIQMDNTVILGSGDLWAGQIVLLSESSPVELIKFFTESAKSSGWTLGSSTISEIVLLVFNNDKRIATVEISKSKKSLFSFSKTKVKIGINHPNSIKDIPESIEG
;
A
#
# COMPACT_ATOMS: atom_id res chain seq x y z
N MET A 1 9.92 -4.37 65.31
CA MET A 1 9.37 -3.44 64.29
C MET A 1 10.10 -3.48 62.96
N LEU A 2 11.43 -3.61 62.93
CA LEU A 2 12.23 -3.57 61.69
C LEU A 2 11.90 -4.71 60.71
N ASN A 3 11.73 -5.95 61.18
CA ASN A 3 11.42 -7.11 60.29
C ASN A 3 10.10 -7.02 59.58
N ASN A 4 9.12 -6.29 60.13
CA ASN A 4 7.82 -6.14 59.48
C ASN A 4 7.83 -5.09 58.34
N ILE A 5 8.72 -4.11 58.43
CA ILE A 5 8.96 -3.10 57.41
C ILE A 5 9.74 -3.69 56.24
N VAL A 6 10.77 -4.46 56.53
CA VAL A 6 11.58 -5.14 55.52
C VAL A 6 10.72 -6.11 54.67
N GLY A 7 9.84 -6.89 55.32
CA GLY A 7 8.94 -7.81 54.65
C GLY A 7 7.93 -7.13 53.74
N LYS A 8 7.43 -5.92 54.10
CA LYS A 8 6.55 -5.12 53.25
C LYS A 8 7.27 -4.55 52.04
N ILE A 9 8.50 -4.07 52.23
CA ILE A 9 9.32 -3.53 51.13
C ILE A 9 9.66 -4.61 50.09
N ILE A 10 10.01 -5.80 50.52
CA ILE A 10 10.31 -6.96 49.65
C ILE A 10 9.07 -7.36 48.83
N LYS A 11 7.89 -7.40 49.43
CA LYS A 11 6.63 -7.70 48.72
C LYS A 11 6.28 -6.65 47.68
N ILE A 12 6.46 -5.36 47.98
CA ILE A 12 6.21 -4.27 47.02
C ILE A 12 7.20 -4.33 45.84
N LEU A 13 8.48 -4.62 46.11
CA LEU A 13 9.50 -4.80 45.09
C LEU A 13 9.18 -5.99 44.17
N PHE A 14 8.71 -7.11 44.75
CA PHE A 14 8.34 -8.30 43.97
C PHE A 14 7.15 -8.06 43.04
N VAL A 15 6.12 -7.32 43.51
CA VAL A 15 4.97 -6.94 42.71
C VAL A 15 5.36 -5.98 41.58
N ALA A 16 6.24 -5.00 41.88
CA ALA A 16 6.72 -4.04 40.88
C ALA A 16 7.53 -4.70 39.78
N VAL A 17 8.41 -5.66 40.10
CA VAL A 17 9.21 -6.40 39.10
C VAL A 17 8.33 -7.31 38.26
N PHE A 18 7.29 -7.95 38.86
CA PHE A 18 6.38 -8.82 38.10
C PHE A 18 5.48 -8.06 37.13
N SER A 19 5.15 -6.79 37.43
CA SER A 19 4.32 -5.96 36.53
C SER A 19 5.06 -5.47 35.27
N ILE A 20 6.39 -5.44 35.26
CA ILE A 20 7.18 -4.93 34.13
C ILE A 20 7.34 -6.00 33.03
N THR A 21 7.21 -7.29 33.34
CA THR A 21 7.44 -8.38 32.39
C THR A 21 6.28 -8.62 31.41
N PHE A 22 5.09 -8.03 31.61
CA PHE A 22 3.94 -8.22 30.71
C PHE A 22 3.84 -7.23 29.55
N LEU A 23 4.71 -6.22 29.44
CA LEU A 23 4.56 -5.16 28.44
C LEU A 23 5.39 -5.38 27.15
N THR A 24 6.11 -6.47 26.98
CA THR A 24 7.04 -6.64 25.85
C THR A 24 6.58 -7.60 24.74
N SER A 25 5.30 -8.05 24.71
CA SER A 25 4.91 -9.18 23.87
C SER A 25 4.04 -8.89 22.63
N CYS A 26 3.80 -7.64 22.20
CA CYS A 26 2.87 -7.40 21.08
C CYS A 26 3.41 -6.69 19.84
N SER A 27 4.70 -6.37 19.73
CA SER A 27 5.18 -5.55 18.61
C SER A 27 5.68 -6.31 17.37
N ASN A 28 5.89 -7.62 17.43
CA ASN A 28 6.48 -8.38 16.32
C ASN A 28 5.45 -9.02 15.36
N ILE A 29 4.22 -9.27 15.81
CA ILE A 29 3.21 -9.97 15.00
C ILE A 29 2.65 -9.04 13.89
N ALA A 30 2.52 -7.75 14.16
CA ALA A 30 2.00 -6.79 13.17
C ALA A 30 2.99 -6.52 12.02
N LYS A 31 4.29 -6.52 12.28
CA LYS A 31 5.31 -6.32 11.24
C LYS A 31 5.45 -7.52 10.29
N ASP A 32 5.26 -8.73 10.79
CA ASP A 32 5.43 -9.95 9.99
C ASP A 32 4.27 -10.13 9.00
N SER A 33 3.04 -9.83 9.39
CA SER A 33 1.88 -9.88 8.49
C SER A 33 1.91 -8.78 7.41
N GLN A 34 2.39 -7.58 7.70
CA GLN A 34 2.59 -6.54 6.69
C GLN A 34 3.65 -6.93 5.66
N ASN A 35 4.77 -7.50 6.10
CA ASN A 35 5.84 -7.98 5.21
C ASN A 35 5.36 -9.08 4.27
N GLN A 36 4.61 -10.07 4.77
CA GLN A 36 4.07 -11.16 3.96
C GLN A 36 3.05 -10.64 2.92
N THR A 37 2.21 -9.70 3.29
CA THR A 37 1.22 -9.12 2.38
C THR A 37 1.89 -8.27 1.31
N GLN A 38 2.94 -7.52 1.63
CA GLN A 38 3.71 -6.76 0.67
C GLN A 38 4.41 -7.66 -0.35
N ILE A 39 5.04 -8.75 0.10
CA ILE A 39 5.66 -9.77 -0.77
C ILE A 39 4.61 -10.40 -1.71
N LEU A 40 3.41 -10.71 -1.21
CA LEU A 40 2.33 -11.26 -2.03
C LEU A 40 1.85 -10.28 -3.11
N ILE A 41 1.77 -9.00 -2.77
CA ILE A 41 1.37 -7.93 -3.70
C ILE A 41 2.47 -7.73 -4.75
N GLU A 42 3.73 -7.63 -4.37
CA GLU A 42 4.86 -7.54 -5.29
C GLU A 42 4.91 -8.74 -6.24
N TYR A 43 4.67 -9.95 -5.73
CA TYR A 43 4.60 -11.15 -6.56
C TYR A 43 3.40 -11.14 -7.52
N ALA A 44 2.23 -10.68 -7.07
CA ALA A 44 1.05 -10.56 -7.92
C ALA A 44 1.20 -9.48 -9.00
N LEU A 45 2.02 -8.45 -8.73
CA LEU A 45 2.23 -7.27 -9.57
C LEU A 45 3.56 -7.24 -10.29
N TYR A 46 4.26 -8.36 -10.37
CA TYR A 46 5.64 -8.43 -10.88
C TYR A 46 5.86 -7.76 -12.24
N ASP A 47 4.81 -7.52 -13.00
CA ASP A 47 4.87 -6.93 -14.33
C ASP A 47 4.53 -5.43 -14.41
N PHE A 48 4.05 -4.83 -13.31
CA PHE A 48 3.83 -3.37 -13.24
C PHE A 48 4.69 -2.75 -12.12
N PRO A 49 5.51 -1.74 -12.43
CA PRO A 49 6.48 -1.21 -11.49
C PRO A 49 5.83 -0.49 -10.30
N LEU A 50 6.36 -0.72 -9.11
CA LEU A 50 5.99 0.01 -7.88
C LEU A 50 7.20 0.83 -7.41
N PRO A 51 7.00 2.09 -6.96
CA PRO A 51 8.08 2.89 -6.37
C PRO A 51 8.55 2.29 -5.04
N GLU A 52 9.87 2.12 -4.88
CA GLU A 52 10.47 1.49 -3.70
C GLU A 52 10.23 2.27 -2.40
N ASP A 53 10.09 3.60 -2.49
CA ASP A 53 9.87 4.53 -1.37
C ASP A 53 8.39 4.67 -0.99
N SER A 54 7.54 3.71 -1.38
CA SER A 54 6.10 3.77 -1.18
C SER A 54 5.60 2.74 -0.17
N GLU A 55 4.58 3.14 0.57
CA GLU A 55 3.86 2.32 1.54
C GLU A 55 2.48 1.96 0.99
N ILE A 56 2.18 0.65 0.90
CA ILE A 56 0.89 0.16 0.42
C ILE A 56 -0.19 0.38 1.48
N GLN A 57 -1.29 1.01 1.08
CA GLN A 57 -2.46 1.24 1.92
C GLN A 57 -3.44 0.07 1.78
N MET A 58 -3.29 -0.94 2.63
CA MET A 58 -4.06 -2.20 2.54
C MET A 58 -5.57 -2.01 2.59
N ASP A 59 -6.06 -1.08 3.43
CA ASP A 59 -7.49 -0.79 3.59
C ASP A 59 -8.15 -0.27 2.30
N ASN A 60 -7.34 0.23 1.35
CA ASN A 60 -7.79 0.80 0.08
C ASN A 60 -7.32 0.00 -1.14
N THR A 61 -6.66 -1.14 -0.91
CA THR A 61 -6.11 -1.99 -1.95
C THR A 61 -6.99 -3.21 -2.16
N VAL A 62 -7.33 -3.49 -3.41
CA VAL A 62 -8.12 -4.68 -3.80
C VAL A 62 -7.43 -5.35 -4.96
N ILE A 63 -7.05 -6.61 -4.82
CA ILE A 63 -6.41 -7.41 -5.85
C ILE A 63 -7.25 -8.66 -6.09
N LEU A 64 -7.61 -8.90 -7.33
CA LEU A 64 -8.38 -10.04 -7.80
C LEU A 64 -7.54 -10.83 -8.81
N GLY A 65 -7.44 -12.14 -8.63
CA GLY A 65 -6.61 -12.99 -9.48
C GLY A 65 -5.13 -12.93 -9.11
N SER A 66 -4.27 -13.44 -9.98
CA SER A 66 -2.81 -13.50 -9.81
C SER A 66 -2.09 -13.57 -11.15
N GLY A 67 -0.79 -13.27 -11.15
CA GLY A 67 0.04 -13.26 -12.37
C GLY A 67 -0.50 -12.28 -13.42
N ASP A 68 -0.50 -12.66 -14.67
CA ASP A 68 -0.99 -11.82 -15.80
C ASP A 68 -2.51 -11.65 -15.84
N LEU A 69 -3.24 -12.35 -14.97
CA LEU A 69 -4.71 -12.29 -14.91
C LEU A 69 -5.21 -11.42 -13.76
N TRP A 70 -4.32 -10.83 -12.96
CA TRP A 70 -4.77 -9.98 -11.88
C TRP A 70 -5.39 -8.68 -12.39
N ALA A 71 -6.44 -8.26 -11.70
CA ALA A 71 -7.10 -6.97 -11.87
C ALA A 71 -7.37 -6.36 -10.49
N GLY A 72 -7.56 -5.06 -10.44
CA GLY A 72 -7.88 -4.41 -9.18
C GLY A 72 -7.27 -3.04 -9.01
N GLN A 73 -7.14 -2.60 -7.78
CA GLN A 73 -6.60 -1.30 -7.42
C GLN A 73 -5.61 -1.43 -6.27
N ILE A 74 -4.46 -0.78 -6.41
CA ILE A 74 -3.47 -0.61 -5.35
C ILE A 74 -3.37 0.87 -5.01
N VAL A 75 -3.35 1.16 -3.72
CA VAL A 75 -3.18 2.51 -3.22
C VAL A 75 -1.87 2.59 -2.44
N LEU A 76 -1.02 3.54 -2.84
CA LEU A 76 0.30 3.78 -2.24
C LEU A 76 0.36 5.20 -1.64
N LEU A 77 1.16 5.35 -0.61
CA LEU A 77 1.68 6.64 -0.13
C LEU A 77 3.18 6.67 -0.36
N SER A 78 3.65 7.54 -1.24
CA SER A 78 5.06 7.73 -1.56
C SER A 78 5.60 9.01 -0.96
N GLU A 79 6.89 9.02 -0.64
CA GLU A 79 7.62 10.21 -0.22
C GLU A 79 8.10 11.04 -1.42
N SER A 80 8.14 10.44 -2.62
CA SER A 80 8.48 11.09 -3.87
C SER A 80 7.46 12.16 -4.28
N SER A 81 7.94 13.20 -4.92
CA SER A 81 7.09 14.24 -5.50
C SER A 81 6.29 13.71 -6.71
N PRO A 82 5.16 14.36 -7.08
CA PRO A 82 4.41 13.97 -8.28
C PRO A 82 5.25 13.93 -9.56
N VAL A 83 6.22 14.84 -9.71
CA VAL A 83 7.11 14.90 -10.89
C VAL A 83 8.05 13.69 -10.95
N GLU A 84 8.62 13.30 -9.81
CA GLU A 84 9.48 12.12 -9.70
C GLU A 84 8.68 10.84 -10.00
N LEU A 85 7.45 10.75 -9.52
CA LEU A 85 6.56 9.60 -9.79
C LEU A 85 6.15 9.52 -11.26
N ILE A 86 5.85 10.66 -11.91
CA ILE A 86 5.57 10.67 -13.36
C ILE A 86 6.78 10.11 -14.13
N LYS A 87 7.98 10.58 -13.80
CA LYS A 87 9.22 10.11 -14.42
C LYS A 87 9.42 8.62 -14.17
N PHE A 88 9.30 8.19 -12.91
CA PHE A 88 9.43 6.78 -12.51
C PHE A 88 8.50 5.88 -13.33
N PHE A 89 7.18 6.16 -13.33
CA PHE A 89 6.22 5.32 -14.05
C PHE A 89 6.45 5.32 -15.55
N THR A 90 6.79 6.47 -16.15
CA THR A 90 7.04 6.57 -17.59
C THR A 90 8.26 5.75 -18.02
N GLU A 91 9.32 5.74 -17.23
CA GLU A 91 10.57 5.02 -17.53
C GLU A 91 10.44 3.52 -17.20
N SER A 92 9.96 3.20 -15.99
CA SER A 92 9.91 1.82 -15.49
C SER A 92 8.81 0.97 -16.15
N ALA A 93 7.67 1.55 -16.48
CA ALA A 93 6.60 0.85 -17.17
C ALA A 93 7.04 0.37 -18.56
N LYS A 94 7.81 1.19 -19.27
CA LYS A 94 8.35 0.83 -20.60
C LYS A 94 9.27 -0.39 -20.53
N SER A 95 10.12 -0.48 -19.52
CA SER A 95 11.02 -1.64 -19.35
C SER A 95 10.27 -2.91 -18.96
N SER A 96 9.04 -2.79 -18.42
CA SER A 96 8.15 -3.91 -18.07
C SER A 96 7.13 -4.24 -19.19
N GLY A 97 7.30 -3.71 -20.39
CA GLY A 97 6.42 -4.02 -21.54
C GLY A 97 5.12 -3.21 -21.59
N TRP A 98 4.99 -2.15 -20.78
CA TRP A 98 3.84 -1.25 -20.79
C TRP A 98 4.15 0.00 -21.62
N THR A 99 3.19 0.44 -22.41
CA THR A 99 3.31 1.64 -23.25
C THR A 99 2.37 2.74 -22.72
N LEU A 100 2.89 3.94 -22.50
CA LEU A 100 2.07 5.11 -22.17
C LEU A 100 1.18 5.47 -23.35
N GLY A 101 -0.13 5.30 -23.20
CA GLY A 101 -1.13 5.61 -24.21
C GLY A 101 -1.68 7.02 -24.11
N SER A 102 -1.91 7.52 -22.89
CA SER A 102 -2.37 8.90 -22.65
C SER A 102 -1.93 9.41 -21.29
N SER A 103 -1.89 10.74 -21.16
CA SER A 103 -1.63 11.42 -19.89
C SER A 103 -2.45 12.70 -19.77
N THR A 104 -2.92 12.98 -18.56
CA THR A 104 -3.55 14.26 -18.20
C THR A 104 -2.82 14.81 -17.00
N ILE A 105 -2.37 16.06 -17.06
CA ILE A 105 -1.67 16.73 -15.98
C ILE A 105 -2.51 17.92 -15.54
N SER A 106 -3.06 17.81 -14.33
CA SER A 106 -3.84 18.84 -13.68
C SER A 106 -3.54 18.83 -12.17
N GLU A 107 -4.47 19.16 -11.31
CA GLU A 107 -4.38 18.95 -9.87
C GLU A 107 -4.17 17.47 -9.51
N ILE A 108 -4.75 16.59 -10.31
CA ILE A 108 -4.54 15.15 -10.29
C ILE A 108 -3.88 14.78 -11.62
N VAL A 109 -2.79 14.05 -11.54
CA VAL A 109 -2.12 13.49 -12.72
C VAL A 109 -2.71 12.12 -13.00
N LEU A 110 -3.10 11.88 -14.24
CA LEU A 110 -3.57 10.58 -14.70
C LEU A 110 -2.67 10.11 -15.84
N LEU A 111 -2.07 8.93 -15.67
CA LEU A 111 -1.30 8.23 -16.69
C LEU A 111 -2.04 6.95 -17.05
N VAL A 112 -2.20 6.67 -18.33
CA VAL A 112 -2.83 5.44 -18.82
C VAL A 112 -1.81 4.68 -19.64
N PHE A 113 -1.52 3.46 -19.21
CA PHE A 113 -0.60 2.54 -19.87
C PHE A 113 -1.38 1.39 -20.47
N ASN A 114 -0.88 0.93 -21.62
CA ASN A 114 -1.42 -0.23 -22.31
C ASN A 114 -0.35 -1.33 -22.39
N ASN A 115 -0.77 -2.54 -22.15
CA ASN A 115 -0.10 -3.77 -22.52
C ASN A 115 -1.10 -4.56 -23.36
N ASP A 116 -0.66 -5.44 -24.26
CA ASP A 116 -1.50 -6.14 -25.26
C ASP A 116 -2.84 -6.67 -24.71
N LYS A 117 -2.89 -7.03 -23.45
CA LYS A 117 -4.04 -7.66 -22.80
C LYS A 117 -4.65 -6.85 -21.68
N ARG A 118 -4.05 -5.73 -21.25
CA ARG A 118 -4.47 -5.01 -20.04
C ARG A 118 -4.28 -3.51 -20.17
N ILE A 119 -5.02 -2.77 -19.37
CA ILE A 119 -4.90 -1.33 -19.23
C ILE A 119 -4.55 -1.04 -17.75
N ALA A 120 -3.49 -0.28 -17.54
CA ALA A 120 -3.12 0.25 -16.23
C ALA A 120 -3.39 1.76 -16.19
N THR A 121 -4.02 2.20 -15.12
CA THR A 121 -4.25 3.62 -14.82
C THR A 121 -3.47 4.00 -13.59
N VAL A 122 -2.66 5.04 -13.65
CA VAL A 122 -1.93 5.59 -12.49
C VAL A 122 -2.45 7.00 -12.22
N GLU A 123 -3.10 7.16 -11.08
CA GLU A 123 -3.58 8.44 -10.57
C GLU A 123 -2.60 8.92 -9.50
N ILE A 124 -2.00 10.11 -9.68
CA ILE A 124 -1.06 10.72 -8.74
C ILE A 124 -1.69 12.00 -8.21
N SER A 125 -1.84 12.10 -6.90
CA SER A 125 -2.42 13.24 -6.23
C SER A 125 -1.69 13.56 -4.92
N LYS A 126 -1.74 14.81 -4.48
CA LYS A 126 -1.23 15.18 -3.16
C LYS A 126 -2.13 14.56 -2.10
N SER A 127 -1.53 13.85 -1.14
CA SER A 127 -2.27 13.39 0.03
C SER A 127 -2.75 14.59 0.85
N LYS A 128 -3.97 14.51 1.40
CA LYS A 128 -4.49 15.55 2.29
C LYS A 128 -3.53 15.72 3.47
N LYS A 129 -3.08 16.95 3.71
CA LYS A 129 -2.17 17.26 4.81
C LYS A 129 -2.77 16.82 6.14
N SER A 130 -2.08 15.93 6.84
CA SER A 130 -2.21 15.82 8.30
C SER A 130 -1.40 16.94 8.94
N LEU A 131 -1.89 17.54 10.01
CA LEU A 131 -1.23 18.64 10.73
C LEU A 131 0.17 18.27 11.29
N PHE A 132 0.53 16.99 11.29
CA PHE A 132 1.74 16.44 11.90
C PHE A 132 2.58 15.56 10.96
N SER A 133 2.28 15.49 9.65
CA SER A 133 2.99 14.62 8.72
C SER A 133 3.51 15.39 7.51
N PHE A 134 4.70 15.01 7.03
CA PHE A 134 5.22 15.45 5.74
C PHE A 134 4.19 15.13 4.64
N SER A 135 4.08 16.02 3.65
CA SER A 135 3.13 15.88 2.55
C SER A 135 3.53 14.68 1.67
N LYS A 136 2.95 13.51 1.93
CA LYS A 136 3.11 12.34 1.06
C LYS A 136 2.30 12.51 -0.22
N THR A 137 2.74 11.87 -1.29
CA THR A 137 2.01 11.77 -2.54
C THR A 137 1.21 10.48 -2.56
N LYS A 138 -0.09 10.57 -2.82
CA LYS A 138 -0.97 9.41 -2.98
C LYS A 138 -0.94 8.96 -4.44
N VAL A 139 -0.66 7.68 -4.63
CA VAL A 139 -0.70 7.01 -5.93
C VAL A 139 -1.79 5.95 -5.89
N LYS A 140 -2.61 5.91 -6.92
CA LYS A 140 -3.62 4.87 -7.11
C LYS A 140 -3.35 4.20 -8.45
N ILE A 141 -3.07 2.91 -8.43
CA ILE A 141 -2.81 2.11 -9.61
C ILE A 141 -4.01 1.17 -9.81
N GLY A 142 -4.73 1.35 -10.91
CA GLY A 142 -5.80 0.45 -11.30
C GLY A 142 -5.37 -0.39 -12.50
N ILE A 143 -5.57 -1.71 -12.47
CA ILE A 143 -5.32 -2.57 -13.62
C ILE A 143 -6.59 -3.34 -13.96
N ASN A 144 -6.97 -3.30 -15.22
CA ASN A 144 -8.16 -3.94 -15.75
C ASN A 144 -7.83 -4.76 -17.00
N HIS A 145 -8.57 -5.86 -17.15
CA HIS A 145 -8.59 -6.63 -18.39
C HIS A 145 -9.62 -6.01 -19.35
N PRO A 146 -9.28 -5.73 -20.63
CA PRO A 146 -10.21 -5.10 -21.57
C PRO A 146 -11.49 -5.91 -21.82
N ASN A 147 -11.48 -7.21 -21.55
CA ASN A 147 -12.66 -8.07 -21.69
C ASN A 147 -13.59 -8.09 -20.46
N SER A 148 -13.20 -7.51 -19.33
CA SER A 148 -14.05 -7.47 -18.12
C SER A 148 -15.27 -6.53 -18.26
N ILE A 149 -15.31 -5.71 -19.31
CA ILE A 149 -16.40 -4.77 -19.58
C ILE A 149 -17.46 -5.38 -20.52
N LYS A 150 -17.15 -6.48 -21.22
CA LYS A 150 -18.07 -7.08 -22.20
C LYS A 150 -19.22 -7.92 -21.59
N ASP A 151 -19.12 -8.27 -20.31
CA ASP A 151 -20.08 -9.16 -19.63
C ASP A 151 -21.08 -8.41 -18.75
N ILE A 152 -21.27 -7.12 -18.94
CA ILE A 152 -22.40 -6.41 -18.34
C ILE A 152 -23.61 -6.73 -19.22
N PRO A 153 -24.59 -7.54 -18.76
CA PRO A 153 -25.77 -7.82 -19.56
C PRO A 153 -26.54 -6.50 -19.79
N GLU A 154 -26.87 -6.24 -21.04
CA GLU A 154 -27.63 -5.08 -21.54
C GLU A 154 -29.11 -5.05 -21.04
N SER A 155 -29.41 -5.64 -19.89
CA SER A 155 -30.74 -5.82 -19.35
C SER A 155 -31.06 -4.90 -18.18
N ILE A 156 -30.88 -3.58 -18.35
CA ILE A 156 -31.55 -2.57 -17.54
C ILE A 156 -32.08 -1.47 -18.49
N GLU A 157 -32.88 -1.85 -19.46
CA GLU A 157 -33.89 -0.98 -20.05
C GLU A 157 -35.24 -1.62 -19.79
N GLY A 158 -35.95 -1.07 -18.81
CA GLY A 158 -37.30 -1.42 -18.46
C GLY A 158 -37.90 -0.33 -17.62
#